data_332ef3a432c10a5c19708bece91dcfb1
#
_entry.id   332ef3a432c10a5c19708bece91dcfb1
#
_cell.length_a   1.000
_cell.length_b   1.000
_cell.length_c   1.000
_cell.angle_alpha   90.00
_cell.angle_beta   90.00
_cell.angle_gamma   90.00
#
_symmetry.space_group_name_H-M   'P 1'
#
loop_
_entity.id
_entity.type
_entity.pdbx_description
1 polymer ?
#
loop_
_entity_poly.entity_id
_entity_poly.type
_entity_poly.pdbx_seq_one_letter_code
_entity_poly.pdbx_strand_id
1 'polypeptide(L)'
;MNCLNVEFLAACMGWAFDAGKIVLTALIIFSIAQVSERSTLMAAVLASIPIVTVLSMMMMHHEGQSAMEISGFAKDIVWLLIPSLLMFIVMPWLIESRSWDFYPALAAGLACTVSGYFLMIQMMDRFGLST
;
A
#
# COMPACT_ATOMS: atom_id res chain seq x y z
N MET A 1 10.87 40.12 8.43
CA MET A 1 10.19 38.83 8.32
C MET A 1 10.67 37.95 9.48
N ASN A 2 9.79 37.64 10.41
CA ASN A 2 10.16 36.91 11.62
C ASN A 2 10.27 35.41 11.31
N CYS A 3 11.26 34.72 11.90
CA CYS A 3 11.47 33.27 11.74
C CYS A 3 10.20 32.45 12.01
N LEU A 4 9.33 32.89 12.89
CA LEU A 4 8.01 32.30 13.17
C LEU A 4 7.09 32.22 11.94
N ASN A 5 7.17 33.19 11.01
CA ASN A 5 6.35 33.17 9.79
C ASN A 5 6.85 32.16 8.75
N VAL A 6 8.16 31.92 8.72
CA VAL A 6 8.76 30.96 7.76
C VAL A 6 8.48 29.53 8.21
N GLU A 7 8.57 29.25 9.51
CA GLU A 7 8.21 27.91 10.05
C GLU A 7 6.72 27.61 9.92
N PHE A 8 5.88 28.61 10.16
CA PHE A 8 4.43 28.47 9.99
C PHE A 8 4.03 28.25 8.53
N LEU A 9 4.65 28.96 7.60
CA LEU A 9 4.43 28.76 6.15
C LEU A 9 4.96 27.40 5.66
N ALA A 10 6.11 26.96 6.16
CA ALA A 10 6.65 25.65 5.84
C ALA A 10 5.76 24.51 6.38
N ALA A 11 5.24 24.66 7.61
CA ALA A 11 4.29 23.72 8.19
C ALA A 11 2.95 23.69 7.43
N CYS A 12 2.43 24.87 7.03
CA CYS A 12 1.23 24.96 6.20
C CYS A 12 1.40 24.37 4.82
N MET A 13 2.55 24.56 4.18
CA MET A 13 2.85 23.96 2.87
C MET A 13 3.00 22.44 2.97
N GLY A 14 3.65 21.93 4.03
CA GLY A 14 3.75 20.51 4.29
C GLY A 14 2.38 19.87 4.49
N TRP A 15 1.51 20.50 5.28
CA TRP A 15 0.16 20.00 5.53
C TRP A 15 -0.73 20.03 4.27
N ALA A 16 -0.65 21.08 3.46
CA ALA A 16 -1.38 21.16 2.20
C ALA A 16 -0.93 20.09 1.20
N PHE A 17 0.36 19.78 1.16
CA PHE A 17 0.91 18.72 0.32
C PHE A 17 0.45 17.33 0.78
N ASP A 18 0.42 17.08 2.09
CA ASP A 18 -0.09 15.84 2.66
C ASP A 18 -1.60 15.66 2.45
N ALA A 19 -2.36 16.74 2.62
CA ALA A 19 -3.80 16.75 2.30
C ALA A 19 -4.05 16.43 0.82
N GLY A 20 -3.26 16.98 -0.08
CA GLY A 20 -3.34 16.69 -1.53
C GLY A 20 -3.13 15.20 -1.84
N LYS A 21 -2.21 14.54 -1.16
CA LYS A 21 -1.99 13.08 -1.31
C LYS A 21 -3.18 12.27 -0.82
N ILE A 22 -3.74 12.62 0.32
CA ILE A 22 -4.92 11.96 0.88
C ILE A 22 -6.10 12.08 -0.09
N VAL A 23 -6.35 13.27 -0.62
CA VAL A 23 -7.41 13.52 -1.62
C VAL A 23 -7.18 12.71 -2.88
N LEU A 24 -5.95 12.69 -3.40
CA LEU A 24 -5.62 11.93 -4.60
C LEU A 24 -5.84 10.42 -4.39
N THR A 25 -5.39 9.87 -3.27
CA THR A 25 -5.59 8.45 -2.93
C THR A 25 -7.08 8.12 -2.81
N ALA A 26 -7.86 8.99 -2.16
CA ALA A 26 -9.31 8.82 -2.04
C ALA A 26 -10.02 8.84 -3.40
N LEU A 27 -9.62 9.75 -4.31
CA LEU A 27 -10.16 9.82 -5.68
C LEU A 27 -9.84 8.55 -6.49
N ILE A 28 -8.65 7.98 -6.32
CA ILE A 28 -8.26 6.74 -6.99
C ILE A 28 -9.13 5.58 -6.50
N ILE A 29 -9.31 5.42 -5.18
CA ILE A 29 -10.15 4.37 -4.60
C ILE A 29 -11.60 4.52 -5.08
N PHE A 30 -12.13 5.73 -5.08
CA PHE A 30 -13.48 6.03 -5.57
C PHE A 30 -13.63 5.69 -7.06
N SER A 31 -12.64 6.04 -7.88
CA SER A 31 -12.63 5.73 -9.32
C SER A 31 -12.64 4.22 -9.58
N ILE A 32 -11.85 3.45 -8.81
CA ILE A 32 -11.85 1.99 -8.89
C ILE A 32 -13.23 1.42 -8.58
N ALA A 33 -13.88 1.92 -7.52
CA ALA A 33 -15.22 1.50 -7.13
C ALA A 33 -16.25 1.78 -8.25
N GLN A 34 -16.20 2.96 -8.87
CA GLN A 34 -17.10 3.30 -9.98
C GLN A 34 -16.87 2.44 -11.25
N VAL A 35 -15.61 2.16 -11.55
CA VAL A 35 -15.26 1.29 -12.69
C VAL A 35 -15.70 -0.15 -12.44
N SER A 36 -15.68 -0.62 -11.19
CA SER A 36 -16.08 -1.98 -10.85
C SER A 36 -17.56 -2.26 -11.13
N GLU A 37 -18.41 -1.25 -11.09
CA GLU A 37 -19.82 -1.37 -11.46
C GLU A 37 -20.02 -1.68 -12.95
N ARG A 38 -19.07 -1.29 -13.78
CA ARG A 38 -19.14 -1.51 -15.25
C ARG A 38 -18.31 -2.70 -15.70
N SER A 39 -17.14 -2.90 -15.10
CA SER A 39 -16.24 -3.98 -15.47
C SER A 39 -15.33 -4.33 -14.29
N THR A 40 -15.57 -5.47 -13.69
CA THR A 40 -14.76 -6.01 -12.59
C THR A 40 -13.30 -6.22 -12.99
N LEU A 41 -13.06 -6.64 -14.25
CA LEU A 41 -11.70 -6.83 -14.75
C LEU A 41 -10.94 -5.52 -14.85
N MET A 42 -11.56 -4.47 -15.37
CA MET A 42 -10.94 -3.14 -15.46
C MET A 42 -10.67 -2.55 -14.08
N ALA A 43 -11.58 -2.75 -13.14
CA ALA A 43 -11.37 -2.35 -11.74
C ALA A 43 -10.18 -3.09 -11.12
N ALA A 44 -10.05 -4.41 -11.36
CA ALA A 44 -8.93 -5.21 -10.88
C ALA A 44 -7.59 -4.72 -11.48
N VAL A 45 -7.55 -4.39 -12.77
CA VAL A 45 -6.36 -3.80 -13.41
C VAL A 45 -5.98 -2.48 -12.74
N LEU A 46 -6.94 -1.57 -12.55
CA LEU A 46 -6.69 -0.29 -11.89
C LEU A 46 -6.22 -0.46 -10.44
N ALA A 47 -6.83 -1.38 -9.70
CA ALA A 47 -6.45 -1.68 -8.32
C ALA A 47 -5.05 -2.33 -8.21
N SER A 48 -4.61 -3.03 -9.25
CA SER A 48 -3.30 -3.68 -9.27
C SER A 48 -2.14 -2.72 -9.56
N ILE A 49 -2.41 -1.52 -10.07
CA ILE A 49 -1.37 -0.51 -10.30
C ILE A 49 -0.89 0.03 -8.95
N PRO A 50 0.41 -0.06 -8.63
CA PRO A 50 0.93 0.31 -7.32
C PRO A 50 1.10 1.84 -7.18
N ILE A 51 -0.02 2.59 -7.33
CA ILE A 51 0.00 4.06 -7.37
C ILE A 51 0.52 4.63 -6.03
N VAL A 52 0.06 4.08 -4.91
CA VAL A 52 0.51 4.52 -3.57
C VAL A 52 2.02 4.30 -3.40
N THR A 53 2.51 3.16 -3.86
CA THR A 53 3.95 2.83 -3.81
C THR A 53 4.79 3.78 -4.68
N VAL A 54 4.32 4.08 -5.89
CA VAL A 54 4.98 5.03 -6.79
C VAL A 54 5.02 6.42 -6.17
N LEU A 55 3.90 6.90 -5.62
CA LEU A 55 3.84 8.18 -4.92
C LEU A 55 4.79 8.22 -3.71
N SER A 56 4.85 7.14 -2.94
CA SER A 56 5.76 7.03 -1.80
C SER A 56 7.22 7.11 -2.23
N MET A 57 7.61 6.42 -3.31
CA MET A 57 8.97 6.49 -3.85
C MET A 57 9.32 7.88 -4.38
N MET A 58 8.37 8.55 -5.03
CA MET A 58 8.56 9.95 -5.48
C MET A 58 8.80 10.89 -4.31
N MET A 59 8.08 10.68 -3.22
CA MET A 59 8.28 11.47 -2.00
C MET A 59 9.63 11.23 -1.35
N MET A 60 10.03 9.96 -1.21
CA MET A 60 11.36 9.60 -0.68
C MET A 60 12.46 10.29 -1.49
N HIS A 61 12.31 10.34 -2.81
CA HIS A 61 13.25 11.05 -3.68
C HIS A 61 13.22 12.57 -3.43
N HIS A 62 12.04 13.15 -3.24
CA HIS A 62 11.91 14.59 -2.96
C HIS A 62 12.48 14.97 -1.58
N GLU A 63 12.43 14.08 -0.62
CA GLU A 63 13.02 14.23 0.71
C GLU A 63 14.56 14.05 0.71
N GLY A 64 15.16 13.79 -0.43
CA GLY A 64 16.59 13.69 -0.60
C GLY A 64 17.19 12.30 -0.39
N GLN A 65 16.36 11.26 -0.33
CA GLN A 65 16.84 9.89 -0.26
C GLN A 65 17.53 9.48 -1.56
N SER A 66 18.59 8.70 -1.44
CA SER A 66 19.33 8.23 -2.61
C SER A 66 18.53 7.23 -3.44
N ALA A 67 18.83 7.17 -4.74
CA ALA A 67 18.22 6.17 -5.63
C ALA A 67 18.49 4.73 -5.16
N MET A 68 19.59 4.49 -4.44
CA MET A 68 19.93 3.18 -3.91
C MET A 68 19.02 2.77 -2.74
N GLU A 69 18.69 3.71 -1.85
CA GLU A 69 17.73 3.48 -0.75
C GLU A 69 16.33 3.22 -1.29
N ILE A 70 15.88 3.98 -2.29
CA ILE A 70 14.58 3.77 -2.96
C ILE A 70 14.56 2.42 -3.68
N SER A 71 15.66 2.00 -4.28
CA SER A 71 15.79 0.66 -4.88
C SER A 71 15.71 -0.45 -3.85
N GLY A 72 16.30 -0.26 -2.66
CA GLY A 72 16.16 -1.17 -1.53
C GLY A 72 14.70 -1.33 -1.11
N PHE A 73 14.01 -0.22 -0.91
CA PHE A 73 12.58 -0.19 -0.58
C PHE A 73 11.71 -0.94 -1.62
N ALA A 74 11.99 -0.74 -2.91
CA ALA A 74 11.28 -1.44 -3.98
C ALA A 74 11.50 -2.97 -3.93
N LYS A 75 12.72 -3.41 -3.61
CA LYS A 75 13.02 -4.85 -3.44
C LYS A 75 12.29 -5.45 -2.24
N ASP A 76 12.23 -4.74 -1.12
CA ASP A 76 11.52 -5.19 0.08
C ASP A 76 10.02 -5.36 -0.20
N ILE A 77 9.43 -4.45 -0.98
CA ILE A 77 8.03 -4.58 -1.42
C ILE A 77 7.80 -5.87 -2.22
N VAL A 78 8.72 -6.24 -3.12
CA VAL A 78 8.59 -7.48 -3.91
C VAL A 78 8.52 -8.71 -2.99
N TRP A 79 9.37 -8.77 -1.97
CA TRP A 79 9.34 -9.87 -0.99
C TRP A 79 8.07 -9.87 -0.15
N LEU A 80 7.62 -8.71 0.30
CA LEU A 80 6.40 -8.57 1.10
C LEU A 80 5.11 -8.74 0.27
N LEU A 81 5.20 -8.69 -1.06
CA LEU A 81 4.05 -8.98 -1.92
C LEU A 81 3.61 -10.45 -1.82
N ILE A 82 4.54 -11.37 -1.58
CA ILE A 82 4.25 -12.81 -1.50
C ILE A 82 3.20 -13.11 -0.40
N PRO A 83 3.38 -12.70 0.87
CA PRO A 83 2.35 -12.92 1.87
C PRO A 83 1.05 -12.15 1.61
N SER A 84 1.08 -11.00 0.93
CA SER A 84 -0.13 -10.27 0.59
C SER A 84 -1.04 -11.00 -0.39
N LEU A 85 -0.47 -11.87 -1.23
CA LEU A 85 -1.25 -12.72 -2.14
C LEU A 85 -2.12 -13.73 -1.40
N LEU A 86 -1.81 -14.07 -0.15
CA LEU A 86 -2.62 -14.99 0.67
C LEU A 86 -4.05 -14.48 0.83
N MET A 87 -4.24 -13.18 0.99
CA MET A 87 -5.58 -12.59 1.09
C MET A 87 -6.42 -12.89 -0.16
N PHE A 88 -5.81 -12.72 -1.34
CA PHE A 88 -6.51 -12.91 -2.61
C PHE A 88 -6.79 -14.38 -2.94
N ILE A 89 -6.15 -15.31 -2.26
CA ILE A 89 -6.40 -16.75 -2.38
C ILE A 89 -7.41 -17.20 -1.31
N VAL A 90 -7.18 -16.81 -0.06
CA VAL A 90 -7.97 -17.28 1.11
C VAL A 90 -9.38 -16.70 1.09
N MET A 91 -9.53 -15.41 0.80
CA MET A 91 -10.85 -14.76 0.81
C MET A 91 -11.82 -15.38 -0.21
N PRO A 92 -11.50 -15.51 -1.51
CA PRO A 92 -12.39 -16.17 -2.46
C PRO A 92 -12.67 -17.63 -2.09
N TRP A 93 -11.65 -18.36 -1.62
CA TRP A 93 -11.82 -19.74 -1.22
C TRP A 93 -12.82 -19.89 -0.04
N LEU A 94 -12.77 -19.00 0.95
CA LEU A 94 -13.74 -19.03 2.06
C LEU A 94 -15.15 -18.70 1.62
N ILE A 95 -15.30 -17.76 0.69
CA ILE A 95 -16.62 -17.38 0.15
C ILE A 95 -17.21 -18.54 -0.66
N GLU A 96 -16.42 -19.11 -1.58
CA GLU A 96 -16.90 -20.14 -2.51
C GLU A 96 -17.05 -21.51 -1.85
N SER A 97 -16.08 -21.94 -1.04
CA SER A 97 -16.04 -23.30 -0.48
C SER A 97 -16.74 -23.42 0.86
N ARG A 98 -16.81 -22.34 1.64
CA ARG A 98 -17.38 -22.33 2.99
C ARG A 98 -18.62 -21.50 3.11
N SER A 99 -19.07 -20.84 2.04
CA SER A 99 -20.25 -19.96 2.02
C SER A 99 -20.19 -18.88 3.11
N TRP A 100 -19.01 -18.38 3.41
CA TRP A 100 -18.83 -17.29 4.36
C TRP A 100 -19.29 -15.97 3.76
N ASP A 101 -19.83 -15.10 4.61
CA ASP A 101 -20.10 -13.73 4.21
C ASP A 101 -18.81 -12.96 3.90
N PHE A 102 -18.95 -11.86 3.17
CA PHE A 102 -17.83 -11.05 2.71
C PHE A 102 -16.93 -10.55 3.86
N TYR A 103 -17.52 -9.98 4.93
CA TYR A 103 -16.74 -9.38 6.02
C TYR A 103 -15.91 -10.39 6.82
N PRO A 104 -16.45 -11.55 7.25
CA PRO A 104 -15.64 -12.57 7.92
C PRO A 104 -14.53 -13.13 7.02
N ALA A 105 -14.84 -13.35 5.74
CA ALA A 105 -13.84 -13.84 4.77
C ALA A 105 -12.72 -12.84 4.56
N LEU A 106 -13.03 -11.54 4.47
CA LEU A 106 -12.05 -10.46 4.37
C LEU A 106 -11.18 -10.40 5.63
N ALA A 107 -11.77 -10.45 6.82
CA ALA A 107 -11.05 -10.45 8.09
C ALA A 107 -10.09 -11.64 8.22
N ALA A 108 -10.52 -12.84 7.82
CA ALA A 108 -9.69 -14.03 7.80
C ALA A 108 -8.53 -13.90 6.80
N GLY A 109 -8.78 -13.37 5.62
CA GLY A 109 -7.75 -13.10 4.61
C GLY A 109 -6.70 -12.12 5.11
N LEU A 110 -7.11 -11.03 5.76
CA LEU A 110 -6.22 -10.05 6.38
C LEU A 110 -5.40 -10.67 7.51
N ALA A 111 -6.01 -11.48 8.37
CA ALA A 111 -5.30 -12.18 9.45
C ALA A 111 -4.22 -13.12 8.90
N CYS A 112 -4.52 -13.87 7.84
CA CYS A 112 -3.54 -14.72 7.14
C CYS A 112 -2.39 -13.90 6.56
N THR A 113 -2.68 -12.75 5.96
CA THR A 113 -1.66 -11.85 5.41
C THR A 113 -0.75 -11.30 6.50
N VAL A 114 -1.30 -10.81 7.61
CA VAL A 114 -0.51 -10.29 8.74
C VAL A 114 0.39 -11.38 9.32
N SER A 115 -0.14 -12.60 9.50
CA SER A 115 0.65 -13.76 9.95
C SER A 115 1.76 -14.09 8.96
N GLY A 116 1.47 -14.02 7.66
CA GLY A 116 2.45 -14.20 6.59
C GLY A 116 3.56 -13.17 6.62
N TYR A 117 3.26 -11.90 6.90
CA TYR A 117 4.28 -10.86 7.08
C TYR A 117 5.21 -11.16 8.25
N PHE A 118 4.66 -11.56 9.40
CA PHE A 118 5.49 -11.93 10.55
C PHE A 118 6.46 -13.07 10.22
N LEU A 119 5.98 -14.11 9.56
CA LEU A 119 6.81 -15.23 9.14
C LEU A 119 7.88 -14.80 8.14
N MET A 120 7.51 -13.96 7.16
CA MET A 120 8.42 -13.47 6.14
C MET A 120 9.54 -12.60 6.73
N ILE A 121 9.21 -11.69 7.65
CA ILE A 121 10.19 -10.85 8.34
C ILE A 121 11.15 -11.71 9.16
N GLN A 122 10.66 -12.69 9.91
CA GLN A 122 11.50 -13.61 10.66
C GLN A 122 12.42 -14.45 9.75
N MET A 123 11.92 -14.86 8.59
CA MET A 123 12.75 -15.58 7.62
C MET A 123 13.84 -14.66 7.03
N MET A 124 13.49 -13.44 6.66
CA MET A 124 14.46 -12.47 6.13
C MET A 124 15.57 -12.18 7.15
N ASP A 125 15.23 -12.01 8.43
CA ASP A 125 16.21 -11.81 9.52
C ASP A 125 17.12 -13.02 9.70
N ARG A 126 16.58 -14.23 9.62
CA ARG A 126 17.37 -15.47 9.76
C ARG A 126 18.31 -15.71 8.60
N PHE A 127 17.91 -15.34 7.39
CA PHE A 127 18.73 -15.52 6.18
C PHE A 127 19.62 -14.31 5.86
N GLY A 128 19.60 -13.27 6.69
CA GLY A 128 20.42 -12.06 6.50
C GLY A 128 20.04 -11.27 5.24
N LEU A 129 18.79 -11.40 4.77
CA LEU A 129 18.25 -10.68 3.61
C LEU A 129 17.67 -9.32 3.98
N SER A 130 17.52 -9.02 5.27
CA SER A 130 17.12 -7.70 5.74
C SER A 130 18.29 -6.73 5.62
N THR A 131 18.11 -5.73 4.86
CA THR A 131 19.03 -4.58 4.78
C THR A 131 18.81 -3.62 5.92
#